data_81503128f959925466ac8cc0e270c31c
#
_entry.id   81503128f959925466ac8cc0e270c31c
#
_cell.length_a   1.000
_cell.length_b   1.000
_cell.length_c   1.000
_cell.angle_alpha   90.00
_cell.angle_beta   90.00
_cell.angle_gamma   90.00
#
_symmetry.space_group_name_H-M   'P 1'
#
loop_
_entity.id
_entity.type
_entity.pdbx_description
1 polymer ?
#
loop_
_entity_poly.entity_id
_entity_poly.type
_entity_poly.pdbx_seq_one_letter_code
_entity_poly.pdbx_strand_id
1 'polypeptide(L)'
;MHNTFTKSSNLSILRHVFASGLAAVLALLLTACQPTPESETVIQTGDFLEALQETELTPYEAPEHVKESKTESGLTIAFDAQVLVPEASAYSIVELERVQYTRNDYLRLMDLFMPEGEWINSLPKTKAWWTERYYIVKTSERFSEAEKKANEEYTPGNIEDAPETVEETPFDLDAAVESGNGIAWCKQSNGSYATFAMNTQTGSWSYERNESEYAVFESSLQPESTESDAFLLPDFERTFEFSEADALAEAQQLLAKLGLSDSFALYSSEKAITYALERIPLSYGWYFIFTRVNNGLQVPYDFSSWNTWQGSPAPAYAAPWDREMAAISVDANGVISCNVRGLAEQTEVLYENVALLPFDALLERIEKQMVYQHAFQQDGVTDQAVKINSIALRLAVINIKDKPDYGMLIPSWWVDYVSSYKQNGVENQFNNTTIFNAIDGSYIEPRAMAEMLGYQ
;
A
#
# COMPACT_ATOMS: atom_id res chain seq x y z
N MET A 1 -15.76 -58.59 45.68
CA MET A 1 -14.69 -57.72 46.17
C MET A 1 -14.61 -56.51 45.26
N HIS A 2 -15.03 -55.37 45.83
CA HIS A 2 -15.02 -54.04 45.16
C HIS A 2 -13.62 -53.50 45.01
N ASN A 3 -13.35 -52.87 43.86
CA ASN A 3 -12.30 -51.87 43.75
C ASN A 3 -12.83 -50.70 42.90
N THR A 4 -13.31 -49.68 43.62
CA THR A 4 -13.63 -48.35 43.09
C THR A 4 -12.32 -47.57 43.01
N PHE A 5 -11.89 -47.22 41.79
CA PHE A 5 -10.78 -46.28 41.59
C PHE A 5 -11.32 -44.86 41.39
N THR A 6 -10.94 -44.01 42.28
CA THR A 6 -11.17 -42.57 42.34
C THR A 6 -10.46 -41.85 41.17
N LYS A 7 -11.27 -41.36 40.21
CA LYS A 7 -10.85 -40.48 39.11
C LYS A 7 -11.39 -39.06 39.35
N SER A 8 -10.95 -38.33 40.36
CA SER A 8 -11.48 -36.98 40.59
C SER A 8 -10.46 -35.87 40.87
N SER A 9 -9.15 -36.17 40.97
CA SER A 9 -8.18 -35.14 41.35
C SER A 9 -7.47 -34.44 40.13
N ASN A 10 -7.45 -35.05 38.97
CA ASN A 10 -6.72 -34.48 37.82
C ASN A 10 -7.52 -33.43 37.02
N LEU A 11 -8.85 -33.45 37.10
CA LEU A 11 -9.69 -32.47 36.37
C LEU A 11 -9.70 -31.09 37.01
N SER A 12 -9.52 -31.02 38.34
CA SER A 12 -9.48 -29.72 39.06
C SER A 12 -8.17 -28.98 38.84
N ILE A 13 -7.06 -29.69 38.76
CA ILE A 13 -5.73 -29.10 38.50
C ILE A 13 -5.67 -28.58 37.05
N LEU A 14 -6.19 -29.33 36.06
CA LEU A 14 -6.26 -28.86 34.66
C LEU A 14 -7.11 -27.59 34.52
N ARG A 15 -8.24 -27.50 35.21
CA ARG A 15 -9.11 -26.31 35.22
C ARG A 15 -8.41 -25.07 35.81
N HIS A 16 -7.65 -25.22 36.88
CA HIS A 16 -6.91 -24.11 37.48
C HIS A 16 -5.74 -23.63 36.64
N VAL A 17 -5.03 -24.54 35.95
CA VAL A 17 -3.97 -24.20 35.02
C VAL A 17 -4.53 -23.50 33.78
N PHE A 18 -5.65 -23.94 33.22
CA PHE A 18 -6.33 -23.27 32.11
C PHE A 18 -6.89 -21.89 32.48
N ALA A 19 -7.51 -21.78 33.67
CA ALA A 19 -8.03 -20.50 34.16
C ALA A 19 -6.90 -19.49 34.44
N SER A 20 -5.78 -19.93 34.99
CA SER A 20 -4.62 -19.07 35.25
C SER A 20 -3.91 -18.68 33.95
N GLY A 21 -3.83 -19.57 32.95
CA GLY A 21 -3.28 -19.28 31.64
C GLY A 21 -4.16 -18.25 30.86
N LEU A 22 -5.48 -18.41 30.92
CA LEU A 22 -6.42 -17.50 30.28
C LEU A 22 -6.42 -16.11 30.94
N ALA A 23 -6.33 -16.07 32.27
CA ALA A 23 -6.22 -14.81 33.02
C ALA A 23 -4.89 -14.08 32.76
N ALA A 24 -3.79 -14.81 32.58
CA ALA A 24 -2.49 -14.22 32.22
C ALA A 24 -2.49 -13.69 30.78
N VAL A 25 -3.12 -14.38 29.83
CA VAL A 25 -3.28 -13.91 28.45
C VAL A 25 -4.21 -12.69 28.39
N LEU A 26 -5.32 -12.68 29.13
CA LEU A 26 -6.19 -11.50 29.23
C LEU A 26 -5.48 -10.32 29.91
N ALA A 27 -4.67 -10.54 30.93
CA ALA A 27 -3.89 -9.49 31.57
C ALA A 27 -2.80 -8.94 30.65
N LEU A 28 -2.18 -9.78 29.81
CA LEU A 28 -1.21 -9.35 28.78
C LEU A 28 -1.90 -8.57 27.65
N LEU A 29 -3.12 -8.92 27.27
CA LEU A 29 -3.90 -8.16 26.28
C LEU A 29 -4.39 -6.81 26.83
N LEU A 30 -4.62 -6.70 28.15
CA LEU A 30 -5.03 -5.44 28.79
C LEU A 30 -3.84 -4.50 29.07
N THR A 31 -2.60 -5.02 29.16
CA THR A 31 -1.41 -4.18 29.31
C THR A 31 -0.82 -3.73 27.97
N ALA A 32 -1.24 -4.33 26.85
CA ALA A 32 -0.85 -3.89 25.51
C ALA A 32 -1.62 -2.65 25.01
N CYS A 33 -2.71 -2.27 25.70
CA CYS A 33 -3.40 -1.01 25.47
C CYS A 33 -3.08 -0.06 26.64
N GLN A 34 -1.89 0.53 26.66
CA GLN A 34 -1.74 1.75 27.43
C GLN A 34 -2.61 2.81 26.75
N PRO A 35 -3.57 3.43 27.47
CA PRO A 35 -4.34 4.52 26.88
C PRO A 35 -3.34 5.61 26.49
N THR A 36 -3.41 6.04 25.27
CA THR A 36 -2.73 7.24 24.79
C THR A 36 -3.07 8.37 25.75
N PRO A 37 -2.12 9.16 26.21
CA PRO A 37 -2.44 10.33 27.01
C PRO A 37 -3.47 11.19 26.28
N GLU A 38 -4.66 11.38 26.86
CA GLU A 38 -5.80 12.06 26.24
C GLU A 38 -5.48 13.46 25.70
N SER A 39 -4.37 14.05 26.14
CA SER A 39 -3.92 15.39 25.72
C SER A 39 -2.94 15.39 24.51
N GLU A 40 -2.46 14.24 24.03
CA GLU A 40 -1.35 14.20 23.08
C GLU A 40 -1.62 13.33 21.85
N THR A 41 -2.61 12.44 21.89
CA THR A 41 -3.04 11.67 20.71
C THR A 41 -4.41 12.14 20.28
N VAL A 42 -4.43 12.92 19.26
CA VAL A 42 -5.69 13.33 18.63
C VAL A 42 -5.92 12.41 17.44
N ILE A 43 -7.03 11.67 17.49
CA ILE A 43 -7.57 11.06 16.29
C ILE A 43 -7.99 12.22 15.39
N GLN A 44 -7.31 12.38 14.27
CA GLN A 44 -7.62 13.47 13.38
C GLN A 44 -8.95 13.21 12.67
N THR A 45 -9.99 13.87 13.15
CA THR A 45 -11.38 13.74 12.64
C THR A 45 -11.87 15.00 11.95
N GLY A 46 -11.02 16.03 11.88
CA GLY A 46 -11.40 17.34 11.38
C GLY A 46 -11.89 18.32 12.44
N ASP A 47 -12.03 17.91 13.68
CA ASP A 47 -12.52 18.79 14.77
C ASP A 47 -11.55 19.95 15.07
N PHE A 48 -10.27 19.83 14.68
CA PHE A 48 -9.26 20.89 14.83
C PHE A 48 -9.54 22.14 13.99
N LEU A 49 -10.41 22.04 12.97
CA LEU A 49 -10.75 23.15 12.07
C LEU A 49 -11.38 24.34 12.80
N GLU A 50 -12.15 24.10 13.87
CA GLU A 50 -12.85 25.17 14.60
C GLU A 50 -11.91 26.24 15.19
N ALA A 51 -10.65 25.90 15.43
CA ALA A 51 -9.63 26.79 15.99
C ALA A 51 -8.77 27.48 14.93
N LEU A 52 -8.90 27.12 13.66
CA LEU A 52 -8.04 27.61 12.60
C LEU A 52 -8.41 29.01 12.13
N GLN A 53 -7.40 29.72 11.66
CA GLN A 53 -7.53 31.01 10.98
C GLN A 53 -6.68 30.98 9.73
N GLU A 54 -7.18 31.60 8.67
CA GLU A 54 -6.37 31.85 7.49
C GLU A 54 -5.25 32.83 7.80
N THR A 55 -4.09 32.58 7.20
CA THR A 55 -2.88 33.38 7.36
C THR A 55 -2.26 33.69 6.00
N GLU A 56 -1.42 34.71 5.94
CA GLU A 56 -0.55 34.91 4.77
C GLU A 56 0.53 33.82 4.77
N LEU A 57 0.91 33.34 3.57
CA LEU A 57 1.98 32.39 3.42
C LEU A 57 3.30 33.00 3.91
N THR A 58 3.93 32.32 4.84
CA THR A 58 5.31 32.59 5.25
C THR A 58 6.16 31.36 4.98
N PRO A 59 7.40 31.51 4.44
CA PRO A 59 8.31 30.39 4.28
C PRO A 59 8.49 29.67 5.62
N TYR A 60 8.37 28.35 5.60
CA TYR A 60 8.55 27.56 6.81
C TYR A 60 10.05 27.46 7.16
N GLU A 61 10.39 27.83 8.38
CA GLU A 61 11.76 27.79 8.87
C GLU A 61 12.04 26.46 9.59
N ALA A 62 12.99 25.68 9.07
CA ALA A 62 13.50 24.46 9.67
C ALA A 62 14.99 24.29 9.32
N PRO A 63 15.79 23.62 10.16
CA PRO A 63 17.15 23.26 9.80
C PRO A 63 17.15 22.19 8.69
N GLU A 64 18.18 22.15 7.87
CA GLU A 64 18.33 21.07 6.86
C GLU A 64 18.60 19.70 7.48
N HIS A 65 19.13 19.67 8.69
CA HIS A 65 19.48 18.45 9.40
C HIS A 65 19.38 18.63 10.91
N VAL A 66 18.82 17.64 11.60
CA VAL A 66 18.78 17.56 13.07
C VAL A 66 19.73 16.47 13.54
N LYS A 67 20.62 16.81 14.46
CA LYS A 67 21.54 15.84 15.04
C LYS A 67 21.63 16.02 16.55
N GLU A 68 20.90 15.20 17.27
CA GLU A 68 20.89 15.17 18.74
C GLU A 68 20.53 13.80 19.26
N SER A 69 20.82 13.54 20.53
CA SER A 69 20.45 12.28 21.18
C SER A 69 20.15 12.51 22.65
N LYS A 70 19.10 11.86 23.12
CA LYS A 70 18.73 11.86 24.55
C LYS A 70 18.23 10.50 24.98
N THR A 71 18.22 10.26 26.29
CA THR A 71 17.61 9.08 26.88
C THR A 71 16.48 9.49 27.83
N GLU A 72 15.31 8.97 27.62
CA GLU A 72 14.13 9.23 28.41
C GLU A 72 13.35 7.92 28.67
N SER A 73 12.94 7.69 29.91
CA SER A 73 12.21 6.49 30.31
C SER A 73 12.85 5.15 29.91
N GLY A 74 14.19 5.12 29.78
CA GLY A 74 14.94 3.93 29.34
C GLY A 74 15.05 3.75 27.84
N LEU A 75 14.42 4.62 27.03
CA LEU A 75 14.54 4.68 25.59
C LEU A 75 15.61 5.69 25.19
N THR A 76 16.52 5.29 24.30
CA THR A 76 17.43 6.21 23.63
C THR A 76 16.81 6.72 22.34
N ILE A 77 16.57 8.02 22.23
CA ILE A 77 16.10 8.68 21.01
C ILE A 77 17.26 9.42 20.38
N ALA A 78 17.63 9.04 19.17
CA ALA A 78 18.68 9.68 18.39
C ALA A 78 18.09 10.27 17.11
N PHE A 79 18.22 11.57 16.94
CA PHE A 79 18.02 12.25 15.67
C PHE A 79 19.34 12.25 14.91
N ASP A 80 19.34 11.79 13.71
CA ASP A 80 20.36 11.96 12.67
C ASP A 80 19.58 12.08 11.35
N ALA A 81 18.71 13.09 11.32
CA ALA A 81 17.61 13.18 10.38
C ALA A 81 17.82 14.32 9.39
N GLN A 82 17.69 14.01 8.12
CA GLN A 82 17.49 15.02 7.08
C GLN A 82 16.09 15.62 7.22
N VAL A 83 16.00 16.94 7.17
CA VAL A 83 14.72 17.65 7.18
C VAL A 83 14.41 18.14 5.77
N LEU A 84 13.27 17.72 5.24
CA LEU A 84 12.83 18.02 3.89
C LEU A 84 11.59 18.91 3.93
N VAL A 85 11.76 20.17 3.56
CA VAL A 85 10.68 21.15 3.43
C VAL A 85 10.60 21.56 1.96
N PRO A 86 9.69 20.99 1.17
CA PRO A 86 9.48 21.40 -0.22
C PRO A 86 9.04 22.85 -0.31
N GLU A 87 9.37 23.51 -1.42
CA GLU A 87 8.83 24.82 -1.73
C GLU A 87 7.32 24.70 -1.98
N ALA A 88 6.52 25.32 -1.12
CA ALA A 88 5.07 25.31 -1.21
C ALA A 88 4.54 26.70 -1.53
N SER A 89 3.51 26.77 -2.38
CA SER A 89 2.81 28.03 -2.70
C SER A 89 1.71 28.36 -1.69
N ALA A 90 1.26 27.37 -0.92
CA ALA A 90 0.33 27.53 0.20
C ALA A 90 0.30 26.24 1.06
N TYR A 91 -0.16 26.36 2.28
CA TYR A 91 -0.48 25.24 3.18
C TYR A 91 -1.99 25.16 3.33
N SER A 92 -2.66 24.68 2.28
CA SER A 92 -4.12 24.61 2.25
C SER A 92 -4.67 23.37 2.91
N ILE A 93 -5.93 23.45 3.32
CA ILE A 93 -6.74 22.31 3.75
C ILE A 93 -7.86 22.15 2.73
N VAL A 94 -7.97 20.94 2.18
CA VAL A 94 -8.88 20.66 1.07
C VAL A 94 -9.76 19.46 1.44
N GLU A 95 -11.08 19.58 1.20
CA GLU A 95 -12.00 18.46 1.28
C GLU A 95 -11.90 17.63 -0.01
N LEU A 96 -11.82 16.33 0.16
CA LEU A 96 -11.80 15.33 -0.89
C LEU A 96 -13.03 14.43 -0.77
N GLU A 97 -13.64 14.06 -1.90
CA GLU A 97 -14.68 13.05 -1.98
C GLU A 97 -14.19 11.87 -2.82
N ARG A 98 -14.38 10.65 -2.34
CA ARG A 98 -13.98 9.44 -3.06
C ARG A 98 -14.73 9.33 -4.39
N VAL A 99 -13.99 9.11 -5.48
CA VAL A 99 -14.57 8.92 -6.81
C VAL A 99 -15.41 7.63 -6.83
N GLN A 100 -16.66 7.79 -7.25
CA GLN A 100 -17.57 6.69 -7.51
C GLN A 100 -17.68 6.47 -9.01
N TYR A 101 -17.01 5.43 -9.52
CA TYR A 101 -17.06 5.10 -10.93
C TYR A 101 -18.43 4.56 -11.35
N THR A 102 -18.98 5.17 -12.37
CA THR A 102 -20.21 4.71 -13.01
C THR A 102 -19.92 3.67 -14.09
N ARG A 103 -20.96 2.98 -14.57
CA ARG A 103 -20.86 2.10 -15.75
C ARG A 103 -20.22 2.80 -16.96
N ASN A 104 -20.59 4.05 -17.20
CA ASN A 104 -20.06 4.81 -18.35
C ASN A 104 -18.58 5.16 -18.18
N ASP A 105 -18.12 5.37 -16.96
CA ASP A 105 -16.70 5.60 -16.68
C ASP A 105 -15.89 4.34 -17.00
N TYR A 106 -16.36 3.16 -16.60
CA TYR A 106 -15.70 1.90 -16.94
C TYR A 106 -15.68 1.65 -18.45
N LEU A 107 -16.78 1.90 -19.16
CA LEU A 107 -16.80 1.79 -20.63
C LEU A 107 -15.75 2.71 -21.27
N ARG A 108 -15.67 3.95 -20.82
CA ARG A 108 -14.67 4.92 -21.31
C ARG A 108 -13.24 4.45 -21.03
N LEU A 109 -12.99 3.90 -19.85
CA LEU A 109 -11.67 3.35 -19.50
C LEU A 109 -11.33 2.14 -20.35
N MET A 110 -12.23 1.20 -20.53
CA MET A 110 -12.03 0.02 -21.35
C MET A 110 -11.75 0.41 -22.82
N ASP A 111 -12.50 1.39 -23.38
CA ASP A 111 -12.28 1.90 -24.73
C ASP A 111 -10.97 2.70 -24.87
N LEU A 112 -10.53 3.38 -23.80
CA LEU A 112 -9.26 4.10 -23.79
C LEU A 112 -8.05 3.16 -24.04
N PHE A 113 -8.09 1.95 -23.46
CA PHE A 113 -6.98 0.99 -23.57
C PHE A 113 -7.11 0.06 -24.76
N MET A 114 -8.33 -0.35 -25.09
CA MET A 114 -8.63 -1.29 -26.18
C MET A 114 -9.81 -0.75 -27.01
N PRO A 115 -9.58 0.27 -27.85
CA PRO A 115 -10.63 0.83 -28.70
C PRO A 115 -11.31 -0.25 -29.53
N GLU A 116 -12.66 -0.26 -29.52
CA GLU A 116 -13.47 -1.28 -30.21
C GLU A 116 -13.17 -2.71 -29.78
N GLY A 117 -12.50 -2.91 -28.63
CA GLY A 117 -12.15 -4.24 -28.12
C GLY A 117 -13.37 -5.05 -27.69
N GLU A 118 -13.39 -6.31 -28.07
CA GLU A 118 -14.40 -7.26 -27.59
C GLU A 118 -13.97 -7.85 -26.25
N TRP A 119 -14.64 -7.42 -25.19
CA TRP A 119 -14.35 -7.88 -23.84
C TRP A 119 -15.20 -9.09 -23.46
N ILE A 120 -14.57 -10.10 -22.86
CA ILE A 120 -15.18 -11.36 -22.45
C ILE A 120 -15.04 -11.59 -20.94
N ASN A 121 -15.93 -12.39 -20.36
CA ASN A 121 -15.99 -12.68 -18.92
C ASN A 121 -14.83 -13.54 -18.40
N SER A 122 -14.27 -14.37 -19.25
CA SER A 122 -13.20 -15.30 -18.85
C SER A 122 -12.38 -15.74 -20.05
N LEU A 123 -11.12 -16.10 -19.79
CA LEU A 123 -10.29 -16.72 -20.81
C LEU A 123 -10.92 -18.01 -21.34
N PRO A 124 -10.87 -18.26 -22.67
CA PRO A 124 -11.35 -19.49 -23.26
C PRO A 124 -10.38 -20.64 -22.94
N LYS A 125 -10.62 -21.34 -21.83
CA LYS A 125 -9.76 -22.44 -21.34
C LYS A 125 -9.96 -23.70 -22.17
N THR A 126 -9.44 -23.68 -23.40
CA THR A 126 -9.45 -24.81 -24.32
C THR A 126 -8.48 -25.91 -23.87
N LYS A 127 -8.54 -27.08 -24.52
CA LYS A 127 -7.57 -28.14 -24.28
C LYS A 127 -6.14 -27.72 -24.57
N ALA A 128 -5.93 -26.92 -25.63
CA ALA A 128 -4.62 -26.35 -25.95
C ALA A 128 -4.10 -25.47 -24.82
N TRP A 129 -4.95 -24.57 -24.26
CA TRP A 129 -4.62 -23.72 -23.12
C TRP A 129 -4.20 -24.53 -21.88
N TRP A 130 -4.97 -25.56 -21.51
CA TRP A 130 -4.63 -26.44 -20.38
C TRP A 130 -3.34 -27.21 -20.61
N THR A 131 -3.09 -27.67 -21.83
CA THR A 131 -1.86 -28.40 -22.18
C THR A 131 -0.64 -27.52 -22.04
N GLU A 132 -0.69 -26.30 -22.55
CA GLU A 132 0.42 -25.32 -22.45
C GLU A 132 0.68 -24.96 -20.99
N ARG A 133 -0.37 -24.63 -20.23
CA ARG A 133 -0.26 -24.33 -18.80
C ARG A 133 0.37 -25.47 -18.01
N TYR A 134 -0.06 -26.70 -18.25
CA TYR A 134 0.52 -27.88 -17.59
C TYR A 134 1.99 -28.02 -17.88
N TYR A 135 2.39 -27.88 -19.15
CA TYR A 135 3.79 -27.94 -19.55
C TYR A 135 4.64 -26.88 -18.84
N ILE A 136 4.17 -25.64 -18.82
CA ILE A 136 4.87 -24.52 -18.19
C ILE A 136 5.05 -24.74 -16.70
N VAL A 137 3.97 -25.09 -15.99
CA VAL A 137 4.05 -25.35 -14.54
C VAL A 137 5.02 -26.49 -14.23
N LYS A 138 5.00 -27.56 -15.03
CA LYS A 138 5.84 -28.73 -14.82
C LYS A 138 7.31 -28.47 -15.08
N THR A 139 7.63 -27.65 -16.06
CA THR A 139 9.03 -27.40 -16.47
C THR A 139 9.64 -26.18 -15.79
N SER A 140 8.84 -25.29 -15.24
CA SER A 140 9.31 -24.07 -14.59
C SER A 140 10.08 -24.36 -13.31
N GLU A 141 11.25 -23.73 -13.17
CA GLU A 141 12.03 -23.74 -11.93
C GLU A 141 11.44 -22.84 -10.83
N ARG A 142 10.47 -22.02 -11.16
CA ARG A 142 9.82 -21.06 -10.27
C ARG A 142 8.88 -21.72 -9.25
N PHE A 143 8.31 -22.87 -9.61
CA PHE A 143 7.43 -23.62 -8.72
C PHE A 143 8.21 -24.67 -7.91
N SER A 144 7.96 -24.70 -6.62
CA SER A 144 8.44 -25.79 -5.77
C SER A 144 7.84 -27.15 -6.20
N GLU A 145 8.51 -28.24 -5.87
CA GLU A 145 7.99 -29.59 -6.19
C GLU A 145 6.61 -29.86 -5.55
N ALA A 146 6.32 -29.22 -4.40
CA ALA A 146 5.01 -29.31 -3.76
C ALA A 146 3.92 -28.58 -4.57
N GLU A 147 4.22 -27.38 -5.10
CA GLU A 147 3.33 -26.60 -5.94
C GLU A 147 3.12 -27.28 -7.31
N LYS A 148 4.18 -27.81 -7.92
CA LYS A 148 4.07 -28.63 -9.15
C LYS A 148 3.14 -29.78 -8.94
N LYS A 149 3.32 -30.53 -7.86
CA LYS A 149 2.47 -31.66 -7.54
C LYS A 149 1.01 -31.28 -7.29
N ALA A 150 0.76 -30.19 -6.55
CA ALA A 150 -0.58 -29.67 -6.33
C ALA A 150 -1.25 -29.27 -7.67
N ASN A 151 -0.51 -28.66 -8.58
CA ASN A 151 -1.02 -28.34 -9.92
C ASN A 151 -1.24 -29.58 -10.78
N GLU A 152 -0.42 -30.63 -10.65
CA GLU A 152 -0.61 -31.90 -11.34
C GLU A 152 -1.91 -32.63 -10.93
N GLU A 153 -2.34 -32.53 -9.68
CA GLU A 153 -3.61 -33.11 -9.20
C GLU A 153 -4.84 -32.43 -9.84
N TYR A 154 -4.74 -31.15 -10.20
CA TYR A 154 -5.85 -30.41 -10.83
C TYR A 154 -5.84 -30.46 -12.37
N THR A 155 -4.68 -30.63 -12.98
CA THR A 155 -4.49 -30.39 -14.42
C THR A 155 -4.80 -31.60 -15.30
N PRO A 156 -4.46 -32.85 -14.98
CA PRO A 156 -4.67 -33.99 -15.87
C PRO A 156 -6.15 -34.26 -16.20
N GLY A 157 -7.01 -34.22 -15.20
CA GLY A 157 -8.45 -34.38 -15.42
C GLY A 157 -9.06 -33.27 -16.27
N ASN A 158 -8.60 -32.03 -16.09
CA ASN A 158 -9.07 -30.89 -16.87
C ASN A 158 -8.58 -30.92 -18.32
N ILE A 159 -7.39 -31.47 -18.61
CA ILE A 159 -6.86 -31.56 -19.97
C ILE A 159 -7.63 -32.62 -20.78
N GLU A 160 -7.88 -33.77 -20.19
CA GLU A 160 -8.60 -34.87 -20.88
C GLU A 160 -10.04 -34.49 -21.21
N ASP A 161 -10.70 -33.80 -20.28
CA ASP A 161 -12.10 -33.40 -20.41
C ASP A 161 -12.30 -32.01 -21.01
N ALA A 162 -11.21 -31.26 -21.19
CA ALA A 162 -11.29 -29.89 -21.69
C ALA A 162 -11.78 -29.87 -23.16
N PRO A 163 -12.69 -28.94 -23.51
CA PRO A 163 -13.18 -28.79 -24.86
C PRO A 163 -12.10 -28.28 -25.80
N GLU A 164 -12.16 -28.72 -27.05
CA GLU A 164 -11.27 -28.20 -28.11
C GLU A 164 -11.54 -26.73 -28.43
N THR A 165 -12.77 -26.27 -28.25
CA THR A 165 -13.22 -24.91 -28.44
C THR A 165 -14.13 -24.49 -27.30
N VAL A 166 -14.03 -23.21 -26.87
CA VAL A 166 -14.89 -22.62 -25.87
C VAL A 166 -15.58 -21.40 -26.49
N GLU A 167 -16.88 -21.28 -26.28
CA GLU A 167 -17.61 -20.10 -26.70
C GLU A 167 -17.27 -18.93 -25.78
N GLU A 168 -16.82 -17.83 -26.38
CA GLU A 168 -16.47 -16.61 -25.65
C GLU A 168 -17.78 -15.90 -25.23
N THR A 169 -17.95 -15.69 -23.93
CA THR A 169 -19.10 -14.98 -23.39
C THR A 169 -18.75 -13.51 -23.22
N PRO A 170 -19.51 -12.57 -23.84
CA PRO A 170 -19.29 -11.15 -23.65
C PRO A 170 -19.25 -10.74 -22.19
N PHE A 171 -18.41 -9.79 -21.85
CA PHE A 171 -18.30 -9.30 -20.48
C PHE A 171 -19.58 -8.59 -20.04
N ASP A 172 -20.15 -9.03 -18.93
CA ASP A 172 -21.32 -8.43 -18.33
C ASP A 172 -20.91 -7.30 -17.36
N LEU A 173 -20.76 -6.10 -17.92
CA LEU A 173 -20.37 -4.93 -17.15
C LEU A 173 -21.45 -4.53 -16.12
N ASP A 174 -22.73 -4.74 -16.43
CA ASP A 174 -23.82 -4.36 -15.50
C ASP A 174 -23.77 -5.27 -14.27
N ALA A 175 -23.57 -6.58 -14.43
CA ALA A 175 -23.37 -7.50 -13.33
C ALA A 175 -22.09 -7.21 -12.54
N ALA A 176 -21.00 -6.83 -13.20
CA ALA A 176 -19.75 -6.44 -12.54
C ALA A 176 -19.90 -5.18 -11.68
N VAL A 177 -20.60 -4.17 -12.18
CA VAL A 177 -20.87 -2.93 -11.42
C VAL A 177 -21.81 -3.22 -10.23
N GLU A 178 -22.84 -4.03 -10.41
CA GLU A 178 -23.78 -4.42 -9.35
C GLU A 178 -23.09 -5.24 -8.24
N SER A 179 -22.21 -6.18 -8.61
CA SER A 179 -21.46 -7.00 -7.65
C SER A 179 -20.31 -6.25 -6.95
N GLY A 180 -19.92 -5.11 -7.49
CA GLY A 180 -18.78 -4.32 -6.98
C GLY A 180 -17.41 -4.75 -7.48
N ASN A 181 -17.31 -5.83 -8.25
CA ASN A 181 -16.05 -6.35 -8.78
C ASN A 181 -16.24 -6.98 -10.16
N GLY A 182 -15.22 -6.88 -11.02
CA GLY A 182 -15.21 -7.51 -12.32
C GLY A 182 -13.82 -7.64 -12.89
N ILE A 183 -13.63 -8.69 -13.69
CA ILE A 183 -12.42 -8.89 -14.50
C ILE A 183 -12.88 -9.20 -15.92
N ALA A 184 -12.46 -8.37 -16.86
CA ALA A 184 -12.71 -8.51 -18.28
C ALA A 184 -11.43 -8.85 -19.03
N TRP A 185 -11.55 -9.63 -20.09
CA TRP A 185 -10.43 -10.03 -20.94
C TRP A 185 -10.69 -9.59 -22.37
N CYS A 186 -9.70 -9.04 -23.05
CA CYS A 186 -9.82 -8.62 -24.44
C CYS A 186 -8.69 -9.20 -25.28
N LYS A 187 -9.01 -9.89 -26.36
CA LYS A 187 -8.02 -10.52 -27.23
C LYS A 187 -7.21 -9.46 -27.97
N GLN A 188 -5.91 -9.60 -27.92
CA GLN A 188 -4.96 -8.75 -28.63
C GLN A 188 -4.59 -9.32 -30.01
N SER A 189 -4.02 -8.48 -30.86
CA SER A 189 -3.58 -8.88 -32.21
C SER A 189 -2.50 -9.97 -32.23
N ASN A 190 -1.68 -10.07 -31.18
CA ASN A 190 -0.67 -11.10 -31.00
C ASN A 190 -1.23 -12.44 -30.48
N GLY A 191 -2.53 -12.49 -30.17
CA GLY A 191 -3.23 -13.68 -29.67
C GLY A 191 -3.26 -13.80 -28.14
N SER A 192 -2.53 -12.97 -27.41
CA SER A 192 -2.66 -12.85 -25.94
C SER A 192 -3.92 -12.07 -25.55
N TYR A 193 -4.14 -11.89 -24.26
CA TYR A 193 -5.31 -11.16 -23.76
C TYR A 193 -4.88 -10.01 -22.85
N ALA A 194 -5.39 -8.81 -23.12
CA ALA A 194 -5.34 -7.72 -22.13
C ALA A 194 -6.39 -7.98 -21.05
N THR A 195 -6.11 -7.52 -19.85
CA THR A 195 -6.99 -7.65 -18.70
C THR A 195 -7.44 -6.27 -18.23
N PHE A 196 -8.71 -6.13 -17.92
CA PHE A 196 -9.23 -4.97 -17.20
C PHE A 196 -9.96 -5.45 -15.95
N ALA A 197 -9.47 -5.04 -14.78
CA ALA A 197 -10.08 -5.36 -13.50
C ALA A 197 -10.65 -4.11 -12.84
N MET A 198 -11.77 -4.25 -12.15
CA MET A 198 -12.42 -3.16 -11.43
C MET A 198 -12.87 -3.58 -10.04
N ASN A 199 -12.83 -2.64 -9.11
CA ASN A 199 -13.43 -2.74 -7.79
C ASN A 199 -14.17 -1.42 -7.49
N THR A 200 -15.49 -1.45 -7.53
CA THR A 200 -16.31 -0.25 -7.32
C THR A 200 -16.37 0.16 -5.85
N GLN A 201 -16.14 -0.76 -4.92
CA GLN A 201 -16.17 -0.48 -3.49
C GLN A 201 -14.99 0.38 -3.04
N THR A 202 -13.83 0.17 -3.65
CA THR A 202 -12.60 0.93 -3.35
C THR A 202 -12.31 2.03 -4.37
N GLY A 203 -13.11 2.14 -5.44
CA GLY A 203 -12.83 3.07 -6.53
C GLY A 203 -11.51 2.76 -7.26
N SER A 204 -11.16 1.47 -7.34
CA SER A 204 -9.90 1.03 -7.94
C SER A 204 -10.15 0.29 -9.24
N TRP A 205 -9.23 0.44 -10.17
CA TRP A 205 -9.22 -0.33 -11.40
C TRP A 205 -7.82 -0.54 -11.93
N SER A 206 -7.62 -1.55 -12.76
CA SER A 206 -6.36 -1.81 -13.42
C SER A 206 -6.56 -2.32 -14.83
N TYR A 207 -5.63 -1.92 -15.69
CA TYR A 207 -5.44 -2.47 -17.02
C TYR A 207 -4.06 -3.11 -17.09
N GLU A 208 -3.95 -4.24 -17.77
CA GLU A 208 -2.70 -4.92 -18.04
C GLU A 208 -2.70 -5.50 -19.45
N ARG A 209 -1.66 -5.17 -20.22
CA ARG A 209 -1.38 -5.77 -21.52
C ARG A 209 -0.48 -6.98 -21.29
N ASN A 210 -1.04 -8.17 -21.42
CA ASN A 210 -0.24 -9.37 -21.29
C ASN A 210 0.46 -9.71 -22.62
N GLU A 211 1.76 -9.89 -22.59
CA GLU A 211 2.54 -10.37 -23.74
C GLU A 211 2.36 -11.87 -23.96
N SER A 212 2.14 -12.59 -22.88
CA SER A 212 1.63 -13.95 -22.86
C SER A 212 0.73 -14.12 -21.65
N GLU A 213 -0.11 -15.14 -21.65
CA GLU A 213 -0.97 -15.46 -20.51
C GLU A 213 -0.21 -15.67 -19.19
N TYR A 214 1.07 -15.96 -19.30
CA TYR A 214 1.96 -16.24 -18.16
C TYR A 214 3.00 -15.16 -17.92
N ALA A 215 2.87 -14.01 -18.56
CA ALA A 215 3.74 -12.88 -18.31
C ALA A 215 3.55 -12.37 -16.88
N VAL A 216 4.64 -12.12 -16.20
CA VAL A 216 4.66 -11.53 -14.88
C VAL A 216 5.43 -10.23 -14.96
N PHE A 217 4.76 -9.15 -14.59
CA PHE A 217 5.39 -7.85 -14.46
C PHE A 217 6.07 -7.75 -13.10
N GLU A 218 7.37 -7.42 -13.10
CA GLU A 218 8.11 -7.09 -11.89
C GLU A 218 8.85 -5.76 -12.08
N SER A 219 8.68 -4.84 -11.16
CA SER A 219 9.57 -3.70 -11.05
C SER A 219 10.89 -4.17 -10.45
N SER A 220 11.99 -3.88 -11.13
CA SER A 220 13.31 -4.35 -10.75
C SER A 220 13.94 -3.43 -9.75
N LEU A 221 13.47 -3.21 -8.56
CA LEU A 221 14.31 -2.36 -7.70
C LEU A 221 14.00 -2.46 -6.24
N GLN A 222 14.58 -3.43 -5.63
CA GLN A 222 15.12 -3.20 -4.29
C GLN A 222 16.53 -3.78 -4.27
N PRO A 223 17.57 -3.02 -3.90
CA PRO A 223 18.94 -3.53 -3.82
C PRO A 223 19.12 -4.66 -2.80
N GLU A 224 18.09 -4.98 -2.05
CA GLU A 224 18.03 -6.08 -1.09
C GLU A 224 17.17 -7.25 -1.56
N SER A 225 16.74 -7.22 -2.82
CA SER A 225 15.86 -8.23 -3.34
C SER A 225 16.57 -9.54 -3.63
N THR A 226 15.82 -10.57 -3.50
CA THR A 226 16.14 -12.00 -3.57
C THR A 226 17.08 -12.39 -4.72
N GLU A 227 17.73 -13.54 -4.61
CA GLU A 227 18.57 -14.15 -5.65
C GLU A 227 18.00 -14.13 -7.07
N SER A 228 16.68 -13.93 -7.23
CA SER A 228 16.02 -13.81 -8.52
C SER A 228 16.36 -12.52 -9.28
N ASP A 229 16.56 -11.41 -8.59
CA ASP A 229 16.84 -10.12 -9.24
C ASP A 229 18.31 -10.01 -9.66
N ALA A 230 19.21 -10.66 -8.94
CA ALA A 230 20.61 -10.76 -9.33
C ALA A 230 20.82 -11.44 -10.70
N PHE A 231 19.87 -12.28 -11.13
CA PHE A 231 19.91 -12.92 -12.46
C PHE A 231 19.48 -12.02 -13.61
N LEU A 232 18.63 -11.04 -13.34
CA LEU A 232 18.03 -10.19 -14.36
C LEU A 232 18.81 -8.89 -14.60
N LEU A 233 19.40 -8.32 -13.56
CA LEU A 233 20.07 -7.03 -13.61
C LEU A 233 21.18 -6.92 -14.69
N PRO A 234 22.10 -7.87 -14.88
CA PRO A 234 23.15 -7.74 -15.89
C PRO A 234 22.61 -7.79 -17.33
N ASP A 235 21.59 -8.61 -17.58
CA ASP A 235 20.98 -8.71 -18.90
C ASP A 235 19.96 -7.60 -19.13
N PHE A 236 19.28 -7.15 -18.07
CA PHE A 236 18.39 -6.03 -18.07
C PHE A 236 19.09 -4.75 -18.54
N GLU A 237 20.23 -4.40 -17.95
CA GLU A 237 20.97 -3.20 -18.34
C GLU A 237 21.56 -3.25 -19.75
N ARG A 238 21.92 -4.43 -20.24
CA ARG A 238 22.47 -4.62 -21.60
C ARG A 238 21.43 -4.51 -22.71
N THR A 239 20.18 -4.84 -22.42
CA THR A 239 19.10 -4.92 -23.42
C THR A 239 18.10 -3.79 -23.31
N PHE A 240 18.27 -2.91 -22.33
CA PHE A 240 17.36 -1.81 -22.05
C PHE A 240 17.67 -0.61 -22.96
N GLU A 241 16.96 -0.51 -24.08
CA GLU A 241 17.16 0.54 -25.10
C GLU A 241 16.14 1.68 -25.04
N PHE A 242 15.01 1.47 -24.34
CA PHE A 242 13.94 2.45 -24.22
C PHE A 242 14.22 3.45 -23.11
N SER A 243 14.24 4.76 -23.42
CA SER A 243 14.64 5.78 -22.46
C SER A 243 13.56 6.07 -21.41
N GLU A 244 13.98 6.39 -20.18
CA GLU A 244 13.08 6.84 -19.12
C GLU A 244 12.26 8.06 -19.53
N ALA A 245 12.90 9.01 -20.22
CA ALA A 245 12.25 10.25 -20.62
C ALA A 245 11.11 10.01 -21.63
N ASP A 246 11.30 9.11 -22.59
CA ASP A 246 10.27 8.76 -23.57
C ASP A 246 9.12 8.00 -22.90
N ALA A 247 9.44 7.06 -22.02
CA ALA A 247 8.46 6.31 -21.24
C ALA A 247 7.64 7.22 -20.31
N LEU A 248 8.31 8.16 -19.63
CA LEU A 248 7.64 9.13 -18.76
C LEU A 248 6.69 10.03 -19.53
N ALA A 249 7.12 10.49 -20.72
CA ALA A 249 6.27 11.32 -21.57
C ALA A 249 4.98 10.57 -21.97
N GLU A 250 5.07 9.28 -22.27
CA GLU A 250 3.90 8.45 -22.59
C GLU A 250 3.01 8.22 -21.37
N ALA A 251 3.60 7.93 -20.20
CA ALA A 251 2.86 7.80 -18.94
C ALA A 251 2.11 9.10 -18.58
N GLN A 252 2.76 10.26 -18.77
CA GLN A 252 2.13 11.57 -18.55
C GLN A 252 1.01 11.86 -19.54
N GLN A 253 1.12 11.43 -20.80
CA GLN A 253 0.02 11.54 -21.77
C GLN A 253 -1.18 10.69 -21.36
N LEU A 254 -0.94 9.48 -20.83
CA LEU A 254 -2.03 8.65 -20.29
C LEU A 254 -2.65 9.31 -19.06
N LEU A 255 -1.84 9.84 -18.14
CA LEU A 255 -2.31 10.55 -16.96
C LEU A 255 -3.22 11.74 -17.34
N ALA A 256 -2.86 12.48 -18.40
CA ALA A 256 -3.68 13.56 -18.93
C ALA A 256 -5.00 13.07 -19.54
N LYS A 257 -5.00 11.94 -20.26
CA LYS A 257 -6.23 11.33 -20.80
C LYS A 257 -7.16 10.84 -19.69
N LEU A 258 -6.59 10.46 -18.54
CA LEU A 258 -7.33 10.08 -17.33
C LEU A 258 -7.86 11.32 -16.56
N GLY A 259 -7.45 12.54 -16.92
CA GLY A 259 -7.82 13.77 -16.23
C GLY A 259 -7.08 14.00 -14.91
N LEU A 260 -5.91 13.37 -14.73
CA LEU A 260 -5.16 13.39 -13.48
C LEU A 260 -3.92 14.31 -13.51
N SER A 261 -3.57 14.89 -14.65
CA SER A 261 -2.33 15.66 -14.83
C SER A 261 -2.19 16.88 -13.91
N ASP A 262 -3.31 17.49 -13.52
CA ASP A 262 -3.30 18.71 -12.71
C ASP A 262 -3.20 18.43 -11.21
N SER A 263 -3.56 17.22 -10.80
CA SER A 263 -3.62 16.82 -9.39
C SER A 263 -2.60 15.76 -9.00
N PHE A 264 -1.86 15.19 -9.96
CA PHE A 264 -0.86 14.14 -9.73
C PHE A 264 0.50 14.53 -10.30
N ALA A 265 1.55 14.20 -9.59
CA ALA A 265 2.92 14.31 -10.05
C ALA A 265 3.69 13.01 -9.87
N LEU A 266 4.78 12.86 -10.61
CA LEU A 266 5.69 11.74 -10.47
C LEU A 266 6.22 11.67 -9.04
N TYR A 267 6.03 10.53 -8.40
CA TYR A 267 6.59 10.22 -7.07
C TYR A 267 7.86 9.39 -7.19
N SER A 268 7.82 8.32 -7.98
CA SER A 268 8.99 7.47 -8.25
C SER A 268 8.99 6.94 -9.67
N SER A 269 10.18 6.66 -10.19
CA SER A 269 10.39 5.93 -11.43
C SER A 269 11.34 4.76 -11.18
N GLU A 270 11.03 3.62 -11.78
CA GLU A 270 11.79 2.39 -11.65
C GLU A 270 11.86 1.67 -12.97
N LYS A 271 12.97 1.00 -13.22
CA LYS A 271 13.05 0.06 -14.34
C LYS A 271 12.12 -1.11 -14.11
N ALA A 272 11.55 -1.63 -15.18
CA ALA A 272 10.58 -2.71 -15.11
C ALA A 272 10.86 -3.77 -16.17
N ILE A 273 10.49 -4.99 -15.89
CA ILE A 273 10.62 -6.12 -16.79
C ILE A 273 9.34 -6.96 -16.75
N THR A 274 8.88 -7.32 -17.95
CA THR A 274 7.86 -8.36 -18.10
C THR A 274 8.54 -9.64 -18.54
N TYR A 275 8.25 -10.74 -17.90
CA TYR A 275 8.80 -12.04 -18.26
C TYR A 275 7.80 -13.18 -18.17
N ALA A 276 8.03 -14.20 -18.97
CA ALA A 276 7.28 -15.45 -18.87
C ALA A 276 7.66 -16.22 -17.59
N LEU A 277 6.84 -17.19 -17.23
CA LEU A 277 7.06 -18.06 -16.05
C LEU A 277 8.46 -18.68 -15.98
N GLU A 278 9.08 -18.94 -17.10
CA GLU A 278 10.45 -19.48 -17.21
C GLU A 278 11.54 -18.42 -17.05
N ARG A 279 11.18 -17.20 -16.59
CA ARG A 279 12.09 -16.05 -16.48
C ARG A 279 12.70 -15.61 -17.82
N ILE A 280 12.01 -15.88 -18.91
CA ILE A 280 12.39 -15.38 -20.21
C ILE A 280 11.87 -13.94 -20.32
N PRO A 281 12.75 -12.94 -20.46
CA PRO A 281 12.30 -11.56 -20.64
C PRO A 281 11.44 -11.42 -21.89
N LEU A 282 10.28 -10.82 -21.76
CA LEU A 282 9.36 -10.52 -22.86
C LEU A 282 9.45 -9.07 -23.28
N SER A 283 9.52 -8.15 -22.33
CA SER A 283 9.72 -6.73 -22.59
C SER A 283 10.44 -6.05 -21.44
N TYR A 284 11.08 -4.93 -21.75
CA TYR A 284 11.75 -4.05 -20.79
C TYR A 284 11.10 -2.68 -20.87
N GLY A 285 10.90 -2.05 -19.73
CA GLY A 285 10.22 -0.77 -19.64
C GLY A 285 10.49 -0.03 -18.34
N TRP A 286 9.63 0.90 -18.06
CA TRP A 286 9.68 1.75 -16.88
C TRP A 286 8.37 1.68 -16.12
N TYR A 287 8.45 1.72 -14.81
CA TYR A 287 7.33 1.77 -13.87
C TYR A 287 7.33 3.11 -13.16
N PHE A 288 6.23 3.82 -13.28
CA PHE A 288 6.06 5.14 -12.70
C PHE A 288 4.93 5.12 -11.69
N ILE A 289 5.17 5.72 -10.53
CA ILE A 289 4.13 5.98 -9.54
C ILE A 289 3.87 7.47 -9.51
N PHE A 290 2.63 7.84 -9.70
CA PHE A 290 2.13 9.20 -9.56
C PHE A 290 1.21 9.27 -8.35
N THR A 291 1.38 10.31 -7.54
CA THR A 291 0.56 10.57 -6.36
C THR A 291 0.07 12.01 -6.36
N ARG A 292 -0.95 12.27 -5.54
CA ARG A 292 -1.55 13.59 -5.45
C ARG A 292 -0.56 14.65 -4.99
N VAL A 293 -0.65 15.80 -5.66
CA VAL A 293 0.06 17.03 -5.28
C VAL A 293 -0.95 18.14 -5.01
N ASN A 294 -0.61 19.02 -4.08
CA ASN A 294 -1.33 20.25 -3.85
C ASN A 294 -0.35 21.33 -3.36
N ASN A 295 -0.34 22.48 -4.04
CA ASN A 295 0.49 23.64 -3.68
C ASN A 295 1.99 23.34 -3.49
N GLY A 296 2.56 22.38 -4.21
CA GLY A 296 3.97 21.97 -4.12
C GLY A 296 4.26 20.86 -3.10
N LEU A 297 3.30 20.50 -2.27
CA LEU A 297 3.39 19.33 -1.39
C LEU A 297 2.80 18.10 -2.09
N GLN A 298 3.31 16.90 -1.72
CA GLN A 298 2.91 15.63 -2.33
C GLN A 298 2.50 14.61 -1.27
N VAL A 299 1.48 13.80 -1.56
CA VAL A 299 1.13 12.61 -0.77
C VAL A 299 2.17 11.53 -1.05
N PRO A 300 2.85 10.98 -0.05
CA PRO A 300 3.82 9.93 -0.29
C PRO A 300 3.16 8.60 -0.63
N TYR A 301 3.84 7.85 -1.50
CA TYR A 301 3.57 6.44 -1.70
C TYR A 301 4.67 5.65 -1.00
N ASP A 302 4.34 4.98 0.08
CA ASP A 302 5.27 4.13 0.81
C ASP A 302 4.87 2.66 0.66
N PHE A 303 5.71 1.91 -0.06
CA PHE A 303 5.53 0.47 -0.27
C PHE A 303 5.77 -0.33 1.01
N SER A 304 6.65 0.15 1.89
CA SER A 304 7.10 -0.62 3.05
C SER A 304 6.01 -0.81 4.10
N SER A 305 5.13 0.17 4.25
CA SER A 305 4.03 0.11 5.21
C SER A 305 2.91 -0.87 4.82
N TRP A 306 2.88 -1.33 3.57
CA TRP A 306 1.87 -2.27 3.05
C TRP A 306 2.33 -3.73 3.08
N ASN A 307 3.63 -3.98 2.94
CA ASN A 307 4.19 -5.33 2.84
C ASN A 307 4.45 -6.01 4.19
N THR A 308 4.45 -5.28 5.30
CA THR A 308 4.73 -5.85 6.63
C THR A 308 3.56 -6.63 7.22
N TRP A 309 2.43 -6.74 6.53
CA TRP A 309 1.20 -7.34 7.06
C TRP A 309 0.70 -8.54 6.27
N GLN A 310 1.57 -9.48 5.96
CA GLN A 310 1.11 -10.82 5.58
C GLN A 310 0.48 -11.50 6.79
N GLY A 311 -0.86 -11.45 6.87
CA GLY A 311 -1.63 -12.24 7.83
C GLY A 311 -2.54 -11.48 8.79
N SER A 312 -2.69 -10.16 8.68
CA SER A 312 -3.67 -9.41 9.48
C SER A 312 -4.86 -8.92 8.65
N PRO A 313 -6.07 -8.99 9.22
CA PRO A 313 -7.30 -8.73 8.47
C PRO A 313 -7.59 -7.26 8.13
N ALA A 314 -6.77 -6.31 8.60
CA ALA A 314 -6.90 -4.92 8.18
C ALA A 314 -5.52 -4.26 8.14
N PRO A 315 -5.19 -3.49 7.10
CA PRO A 315 -4.02 -2.66 7.12
C PRO A 315 -4.16 -1.65 8.26
N ALA A 316 -3.12 -1.51 9.07
CA ALA A 316 -3.09 -0.57 10.19
C ALA A 316 -3.24 0.91 9.75
N TYR A 317 -3.30 1.16 8.46
CA TYR A 317 -3.37 2.47 7.81
C TYR A 317 -4.56 2.55 6.87
N ALA A 318 -5.73 2.18 7.33
CA ALA A 318 -6.91 2.42 6.52
C ALA A 318 -7.27 3.91 6.62
N ALA A 319 -6.79 4.69 5.68
CA ALA A 319 -7.62 5.76 5.16
C ALA A 319 -9.00 5.16 4.81
N PRO A 320 -10.09 5.94 4.76
CA PRO A 320 -11.42 5.41 4.43
C PRO A 320 -11.47 4.68 3.08
N TRP A 321 -10.44 4.82 2.32
CA TRP A 321 -10.21 4.17 1.02
C TRP A 321 -8.72 3.87 0.81
N ASP A 322 -8.41 3.08 -0.20
CA ASP A 322 -7.04 2.80 -0.61
C ASP A 322 -6.26 4.11 -0.85
N ARG A 323 -4.95 4.07 -0.60
CA ARG A 323 -4.08 5.21 -0.89
C ARG A 323 -4.20 5.59 -2.35
N GLU A 324 -4.41 6.88 -2.57
CA GLU A 324 -4.57 7.44 -3.90
C GLU A 324 -3.26 7.36 -4.68
N MET A 325 -3.32 6.66 -5.81
CA MET A 325 -2.18 6.56 -6.73
C MET A 325 -2.61 6.23 -8.15
N ALA A 326 -1.75 6.56 -9.11
CA ALA A 326 -1.75 5.99 -10.44
C ALA A 326 -0.38 5.39 -10.71
N ALA A 327 -0.32 4.07 -10.91
CA ALA A 327 0.90 3.38 -11.28
C ALA A 327 0.83 2.98 -12.75
N ILE A 328 1.79 3.43 -13.55
CA ILE A 328 1.79 3.25 -15.00
C ILE A 328 3.10 2.62 -15.44
N SER A 329 3.02 1.53 -16.21
CA SER A 329 4.17 0.88 -16.80
C SER A 329 4.17 1.05 -18.30
N VAL A 330 5.33 1.35 -18.87
CA VAL A 330 5.51 1.64 -20.29
C VAL A 330 6.74 0.93 -20.81
N ASP A 331 6.61 0.26 -21.96
CA ASP A 331 7.74 -0.29 -22.73
C ASP A 331 7.81 0.33 -24.14
N ALA A 332 8.67 -0.19 -25.00
CA ALA A 332 8.81 0.28 -26.39
C ALA A 332 7.53 0.11 -27.25
N ASN A 333 6.57 -0.69 -26.80
CA ASN A 333 5.30 -0.94 -27.51
C ASN A 333 4.13 -0.17 -26.86
N GLY A 334 4.41 0.72 -25.89
CA GLY A 334 3.42 1.54 -25.21
C GLY A 334 3.09 1.09 -23.79
N VAL A 335 1.91 1.47 -23.29
CA VAL A 335 1.47 1.15 -21.93
C VAL A 335 1.33 -0.35 -21.73
N ILE A 336 2.09 -0.90 -20.76
CA ILE A 336 1.98 -2.30 -20.33
C ILE A 336 0.86 -2.43 -19.30
N SER A 337 0.86 -1.55 -18.30
CA SER A 337 -0.15 -1.57 -17.25
C SER A 337 -0.49 -0.17 -16.75
N CYS A 338 -1.69 -0.05 -16.25
CA CYS A 338 -2.14 1.13 -15.52
C CYS A 338 -2.99 0.67 -14.35
N ASN A 339 -2.58 1.02 -13.14
CA ASN A 339 -3.29 0.67 -11.92
C ASN A 339 -3.61 1.96 -11.16
N VAL A 340 -4.90 2.23 -11.01
CA VAL A 340 -5.41 3.42 -10.33
C VAL A 340 -6.18 3.00 -9.09
N ARG A 341 -5.85 3.61 -7.96
CA ARG A 341 -6.47 3.27 -6.67
C ARG A 341 -6.86 4.51 -5.91
N GLY A 342 -7.95 4.39 -5.17
CA GLY A 342 -8.36 5.35 -4.14
C GLY A 342 -8.52 6.78 -4.64
N LEU A 343 -8.89 7.00 -5.91
CA LEU A 343 -9.06 8.35 -6.44
C LEU A 343 -10.11 9.13 -5.67
N ALA A 344 -9.79 10.39 -5.43
CA ALA A 344 -10.71 11.36 -4.85
C ALA A 344 -10.79 12.64 -5.70
N GLU A 345 -11.92 13.30 -5.67
CA GLU A 345 -12.12 14.61 -6.26
C GLU A 345 -12.05 15.69 -5.18
N GLN A 346 -11.43 16.80 -5.49
CA GLN A 346 -11.47 17.97 -4.63
C GLN A 346 -12.85 18.61 -4.70
N THR A 347 -13.55 18.70 -3.57
CA THR A 347 -14.88 19.29 -3.48
C THR A 347 -14.84 20.73 -3.00
N GLU A 348 -13.98 21.03 -2.03
CA GLU A 348 -13.90 22.37 -1.43
C GLU A 348 -12.48 22.67 -0.94
N VAL A 349 -12.06 23.92 -1.03
CA VAL A 349 -10.91 24.45 -0.29
C VAL A 349 -11.43 25.02 1.02
N LEU A 350 -11.19 24.31 2.11
CA LEU A 350 -11.66 24.73 3.43
C LEU A 350 -10.87 25.91 3.97
N TYR A 351 -9.54 25.88 3.73
CA TYR A 351 -8.62 26.97 4.05
C TYR A 351 -7.57 27.10 2.94
N GLU A 352 -7.40 28.31 2.42
CA GLU A 352 -6.42 28.58 1.37
C GLU A 352 -4.98 28.46 1.90
N ASN A 353 -4.73 28.98 3.10
CA ASN A 353 -3.43 28.87 3.76
C ASN A 353 -3.56 28.92 5.28
N VAL A 354 -2.87 28.02 5.97
CA VAL A 354 -2.84 27.96 7.44
C VAL A 354 -1.41 28.05 7.96
N ALA A 355 -1.25 28.52 9.20
CA ALA A 355 0.03 28.49 9.87
C ALA A 355 0.40 27.06 10.28
N LEU A 356 1.65 26.68 10.09
CA LEU A 356 2.19 25.43 10.57
C LEU A 356 2.79 25.59 11.98
N LEU A 357 2.77 24.50 12.75
CA LEU A 357 3.44 24.43 14.05
C LEU A 357 4.94 24.71 13.89
N PRO A 358 5.56 25.55 14.74
CA PRO A 358 7.00 25.76 14.70
C PRO A 358 7.80 24.47 14.83
N PHE A 359 8.92 24.36 14.13
CA PHE A 359 9.69 23.11 14.02
C PHE A 359 10.19 22.59 15.38
N ASP A 360 10.63 23.47 16.29
CA ASP A 360 11.05 23.07 17.64
C ASP A 360 9.89 22.41 18.43
N ALA A 361 8.68 22.94 18.28
CA ALA A 361 7.50 22.34 18.92
C ALA A 361 7.13 20.99 18.28
N LEU A 362 7.36 20.81 16.97
CA LEU A 362 7.22 19.51 16.32
C LEU A 362 8.21 18.48 16.89
N LEU A 363 9.48 18.85 17.08
CA LEU A 363 10.48 17.94 17.66
C LEU A 363 10.06 17.45 19.04
N GLU A 364 9.53 18.33 19.88
CA GLU A 364 8.99 17.94 21.19
C GLU A 364 7.84 16.93 21.08
N ARG A 365 6.97 17.08 20.06
CA ARG A 365 5.87 16.13 19.79
C ARG A 365 6.39 14.77 19.33
N ILE A 366 7.37 14.78 18.42
CA ILE A 366 8.01 13.55 17.94
C ILE A 366 8.62 12.79 19.11
N GLU A 367 9.40 13.45 19.95
CA GLU A 367 10.06 12.86 21.11
C GLU A 367 9.07 12.18 22.06
N LYS A 368 8.01 12.90 22.46
CA LYS A 368 6.97 12.37 23.33
C LYS A 368 6.27 11.15 22.73
N GLN A 369 6.00 11.20 21.43
CA GLN A 369 5.38 10.09 20.72
C GLN A 369 6.31 8.87 20.66
N MET A 370 7.64 9.07 20.44
CA MET A 370 8.61 7.98 20.45
C MET A 370 8.69 7.33 21.85
N VAL A 371 8.71 8.13 22.93
CA VAL A 371 8.67 7.61 24.30
C VAL A 371 7.39 6.79 24.53
N TYR A 372 6.25 7.33 24.13
CA TYR A 372 4.97 6.65 24.28
C TYR A 372 4.92 5.31 23.54
N GLN A 373 5.37 5.25 22.30
CA GLN A 373 5.31 4.04 21.46
C GLN A 373 6.38 3.00 21.78
N HIS A 374 7.58 3.42 22.23
CA HIS A 374 8.75 2.55 22.28
C HIS A 374 9.41 2.42 23.66
N ALA A 375 9.05 3.25 24.67
CA ALA A 375 9.55 3.10 26.02
C ALA A 375 8.66 2.14 26.82
N PHE A 376 8.72 0.85 26.54
CA PHE A 376 7.93 -0.14 27.25
C PHE A 376 8.77 -0.91 28.27
N GLN A 377 8.15 -1.17 29.43
CA GLN A 377 8.75 -1.95 30.48
C GLN A 377 8.26 -3.40 30.39
N GLN A 378 9.11 -4.28 29.88
CA GLN A 378 8.82 -5.70 29.77
C GLN A 378 10.05 -6.51 30.21
N ASP A 379 9.82 -7.57 30.96
CA ASP A 379 10.90 -8.46 31.40
C ASP A 379 11.69 -9.04 30.21
N GLY A 380 13.01 -8.93 30.31
CA GLY A 380 13.93 -9.42 29.26
C GLY A 380 14.12 -8.48 28.08
N VAL A 381 13.48 -7.29 28.08
CA VAL A 381 13.72 -6.25 27.06
C VAL A 381 14.75 -5.26 27.59
N THR A 382 15.77 -5.02 26.77
CA THR A 382 16.86 -4.06 27.04
C THR A 382 17.25 -3.29 25.78
N ASP A 383 18.11 -2.30 25.93
CA ASP A 383 18.73 -1.54 24.83
C ASP A 383 17.68 -0.98 23.83
N GLN A 384 16.58 -0.42 24.37
CA GLN A 384 15.55 0.21 23.54
C GLN A 384 16.10 1.50 22.94
N ALA A 385 16.00 1.61 21.62
CA ALA A 385 16.45 2.78 20.89
C ALA A 385 15.54 3.10 19.69
N VAL A 386 15.40 4.37 19.40
CA VAL A 386 14.80 4.91 18.17
C VAL A 386 15.82 5.81 17.49
N LYS A 387 16.08 5.56 16.22
CA LYS A 387 16.91 6.43 15.38
C LYS A 387 16.03 7.06 14.30
N ILE A 388 15.83 8.37 14.37
CA ILE A 388 15.07 9.13 13.38
C ILE A 388 16.02 9.51 12.25
N ASN A 389 15.67 9.16 11.03
CA ASN A 389 16.50 9.29 9.84
C ASN A 389 16.02 10.40 8.89
N SER A 390 14.70 10.67 8.88
CA SER A 390 14.08 11.64 7.99
C SER A 390 12.87 12.30 8.65
N ILE A 391 12.70 13.60 8.41
CA ILE A 391 11.52 14.38 8.80
C ILE A 391 11.12 15.19 7.57
N ALA A 392 10.00 14.85 6.93
CA ALA A 392 9.59 15.46 5.67
C ALA A 392 8.21 16.10 5.75
N LEU A 393 8.09 17.36 5.32
CA LEU A 393 6.80 18.01 5.15
C LEU A 393 6.15 17.50 3.86
N ARG A 394 4.97 16.90 3.98
CA ARG A 394 4.23 16.26 2.91
C ARG A 394 2.73 16.48 3.11
N LEU A 395 1.92 15.74 2.39
CA LEU A 395 0.47 15.73 2.58
C LEU A 395 0.02 14.41 3.21
N ALA A 396 -1.07 14.46 3.95
CA ALA A 396 -1.81 13.28 4.38
C ALA A 396 -3.31 13.51 4.16
N VAL A 397 -4.04 12.43 3.88
CA VAL A 397 -5.50 12.44 3.89
C VAL A 397 -5.96 11.89 5.23
N ILE A 398 -6.80 12.63 5.91
CA ILE A 398 -7.42 12.25 7.18
C ILE A 398 -8.93 12.13 7.02
N ASN A 399 -9.56 11.34 7.89
CA ASN A 399 -10.99 11.11 7.85
C ASN A 399 -11.78 12.34 8.33
N ILE A 400 -12.96 12.51 7.77
CA ILE A 400 -13.97 13.41 8.31
C ILE A 400 -14.99 12.57 9.10
N LYS A 401 -15.21 12.93 10.37
CA LYS A 401 -16.15 12.25 11.24
C LYS A 401 -17.55 12.20 10.62
N ASP A 402 -18.16 11.03 10.68
CA ASP A 402 -19.52 10.78 10.17
C ASP A 402 -19.69 10.96 8.64
N LYS A 403 -18.57 11.12 7.89
CA LYS A 403 -18.56 11.23 6.42
C LYS A 403 -17.57 10.19 5.82
N PRO A 404 -17.94 8.91 5.68
CA PRO A 404 -17.01 7.84 5.29
C PRO A 404 -16.44 7.99 3.85
N ASP A 405 -17.13 8.70 2.97
CA ASP A 405 -16.68 8.94 1.60
C ASP A 405 -15.89 10.24 1.43
N TYR A 406 -15.65 10.98 2.53
CA TYR A 406 -14.93 12.25 2.51
C TYR A 406 -13.67 12.18 3.36
N GLY A 407 -12.64 12.86 2.88
CA GLY A 407 -11.38 13.04 3.59
C GLY A 407 -10.91 14.48 3.53
N MET A 408 -9.98 14.84 4.40
CA MET A 408 -9.28 16.11 4.30
C MET A 408 -7.83 15.89 3.94
N LEU A 409 -7.37 16.58 2.93
CA LEU A 409 -5.98 16.68 2.56
C LEU A 409 -5.36 17.81 3.38
N ILE A 410 -4.36 17.49 4.18
CA ILE A 410 -3.71 18.43 5.10
C ILE A 410 -2.18 18.36 4.97
N PRO A 411 -1.47 19.48 5.23
CA PRO A 411 -0.03 19.43 5.48
C PRO A 411 0.29 18.53 6.67
N SER A 412 1.31 17.69 6.53
CA SER A 412 1.68 16.71 7.54
C SER A 412 3.18 16.45 7.57
N TRP A 413 3.71 16.13 8.74
CA TRP A 413 5.09 15.72 8.92
C TRP A 413 5.19 14.20 8.93
N TRP A 414 6.00 13.68 8.04
CA TRP A 414 6.31 12.26 7.92
C TRP A 414 7.69 12.02 8.51
N VAL A 415 7.74 11.15 9.49
CA VAL A 415 8.95 10.86 10.28
C VAL A 415 9.33 9.42 10.09
N ASP A 416 10.42 9.16 9.36
CA ASP A 416 10.96 7.84 9.15
C ASP A 416 12.02 7.53 10.20
N TYR A 417 11.90 6.39 10.85
CA TYR A 417 12.78 5.99 11.93
C TYR A 417 12.97 4.48 12.00
N VAL A 418 14.05 4.09 12.65
CA VAL A 418 14.33 2.71 13.00
C VAL A 418 14.16 2.55 14.49
N SER A 419 13.28 1.63 14.91
CA SER A 419 13.19 1.20 16.29
C SER A 419 13.98 -0.08 16.51
N SER A 420 14.67 -0.20 17.62
CA SER A 420 15.42 -1.39 18.00
C SER A 420 15.32 -1.70 19.49
N TYR A 421 15.39 -2.97 19.83
CA TYR A 421 15.47 -3.44 21.20
C TYR A 421 16.08 -4.85 21.26
N LYS A 422 16.61 -5.23 22.39
CA LYS A 422 17.00 -6.62 22.65
C LYS A 422 15.95 -7.31 23.50
N GLN A 423 15.49 -8.49 23.06
CA GLN A 423 14.62 -9.34 23.83
C GLN A 423 15.31 -10.67 24.13
N ASN A 424 15.57 -10.94 25.42
CA ASN A 424 16.33 -12.11 25.87
C ASN A 424 17.70 -12.24 25.18
N GLY A 425 18.35 -11.11 24.91
CA GLY A 425 19.67 -11.05 24.24
C GLY A 425 19.62 -11.10 22.71
N VAL A 426 18.45 -11.26 22.10
CA VAL A 426 18.26 -11.23 20.65
C VAL A 426 17.90 -9.81 20.23
N GLU A 427 18.64 -9.26 19.27
CA GLU A 427 18.37 -7.93 18.71
C GLU A 427 17.20 -8.00 17.72
N ASN A 428 16.28 -7.04 17.84
CA ASN A 428 15.16 -6.83 16.94
C ASN A 428 15.25 -5.40 16.42
N GLN A 429 14.99 -5.21 15.14
CA GLN A 429 15.03 -3.91 14.47
C GLN A 429 13.87 -3.80 13.47
N PHE A 430 13.22 -2.62 13.44
CA PHE A 430 12.07 -2.36 12.59
C PHE A 430 12.18 -0.97 11.96
N ASN A 431 11.93 -0.89 10.67
CA ASN A 431 11.74 0.38 9.97
C ASN A 431 10.28 0.82 10.16
N ASN A 432 10.09 2.06 10.52
CA ASN A 432 8.77 2.62 10.81
C ASN A 432 8.64 4.02 10.23
N THR A 433 7.40 4.39 9.96
CA THR A 433 7.01 5.78 9.64
C THR A 433 5.90 6.20 10.58
N THR A 434 5.96 7.42 11.07
CA THR A 434 4.89 8.02 11.86
C THR A 434 4.53 9.39 11.28
N ILE A 435 3.27 9.81 11.46
CA ILE A 435 2.73 10.99 10.79
C ILE A 435 2.17 11.94 11.84
N PHE A 436 2.48 13.23 11.70
CA PHE A 436 1.94 14.29 12.53
C PHE A 436 1.22 15.33 11.67
N ASN A 437 0.12 15.83 12.15
CA ASN A 437 -0.51 17.01 11.58
C ASN A 437 0.47 18.20 11.68
N ALA A 438 0.80 18.80 10.55
CA ALA A 438 1.77 19.90 10.56
C ALA A 438 1.22 21.19 11.19
N ILE A 439 -0.09 21.27 11.40
CA ILE A 439 -0.78 22.46 11.88
C ILE A 439 -0.71 22.56 13.40
N ASP A 440 -1.04 21.46 14.10
CA ASP A 440 -1.13 21.42 15.56
C ASP A 440 -0.16 20.44 16.24
N GLY A 441 0.58 19.66 15.44
CA GLY A 441 1.53 18.65 15.90
C GLY A 441 0.90 17.41 16.50
N SER A 442 -0.40 17.20 16.32
CA SER A 442 -1.07 16.00 16.79
C SER A 442 -0.64 14.78 15.99
N TYR A 443 -0.50 13.65 16.66
CA TYR A 443 -0.20 12.37 16.04
C TYR A 443 -1.42 11.87 15.25
N ILE A 444 -1.22 11.47 14.01
CA ILE A 444 -2.25 10.83 13.20
C ILE A 444 -2.19 9.33 13.48
N GLU A 445 -3.16 8.83 14.25
CA GLU A 445 -3.24 7.43 14.66
C GLU A 445 -3.97 6.57 13.62
N PRO A 446 -3.25 5.76 12.83
CA PRO A 446 -3.88 5.02 11.74
C PRO A 446 -4.87 3.94 12.21
N ARG A 447 -4.63 3.32 13.38
CA ARG A 447 -5.52 2.27 13.92
C ARG A 447 -6.85 2.82 14.37
N ALA A 448 -6.82 3.93 15.07
CA ALA A 448 -8.04 4.57 15.53
C ALA A 448 -8.89 5.06 14.35
N MET A 449 -8.26 5.48 13.27
CA MET A 449 -8.96 5.80 12.03
C MET A 449 -9.62 4.55 11.41
N ALA A 450 -8.97 3.39 11.44
CA ALA A 450 -9.56 2.14 10.95
C ALA A 450 -10.78 1.70 11.81
N GLU A 451 -10.69 1.79 13.13
CA GLU A 451 -11.80 1.46 14.04
C GLU A 451 -13.03 2.33 13.81
N MET A 452 -12.84 3.63 13.55
CA MET A 452 -13.95 4.56 13.25
C MET A 452 -14.73 4.19 11.99
N LEU A 453 -14.09 3.50 11.05
CA LEU A 453 -14.69 3.08 9.79
C LEU A 453 -15.34 1.70 9.86
N GLY A 454 -15.31 1.04 11.04
CA GLY A 454 -15.88 -0.28 11.24
C GLY A 454 -15.07 -1.42 10.61
N TYR A 455 -13.85 -1.19 10.24
CA TYR A 455 -12.90 -2.25 9.90
C TYR A 455 -12.39 -2.88 11.21
N GLN A 456 -12.95 -4.01 11.58
CA GLN A 456 -12.50 -4.81 12.74
C GLN A 456 -11.55 -5.92 12.31
#